data_4d35dacef9932440d7f50ff08697a35f
#
_entry.id   4d35dacef9932440d7f50ff08697a35f
#
_cell.length_a   1.000
_cell.length_b   1.000
_cell.length_c   1.000
_cell.angle_alpha   90.00
_cell.angle_beta   90.00
_cell.angle_gamma   90.00
#
_symmetry.space_group_name_H-M   'P 1'
#
loop_
_entity.id
_entity.type
_entity.pdbx_description
1 polymer ?
#
loop_
_entity_poly.entity_id
_entity_poly.type
_entity_poly.pdbx_seq_one_letter_code
_entity_poly.pdbx_strand_id
1 'polypeptide(L)'
;MSKKLIKSGMIVSGMTLASRVMGLVRDVVIANLLGAGVAADVFFFANRIPNFLRRLFAEGAFNQAFVPVMTEYKKNGDEGEVRELLAAVAGTLGGIVTVVTLLGVLGSGVLTALFGWGWFWDWLHGGPAAEKFELASLMLKITFPYLWFITFTAMAGAILNTFGRFAVSSFTPVFLNITMIAAAWWIAPLMDKPEISLAIGVFLGGLVQFLFQYPFLRQINMLVWPKWGWHHPGVVKIRTLMIPALFGVSVSQINLLVNTMLASFLATGAISYLYYSDRLLEFPLGLFAVAISTVILPALAKKHVDADPADFSRTMDWGVRMVMLLGLPAMIGIAVMREPILRVLFMRGEFGLHEVAMSSASLLASTTGLLSLMLIKVLAPGYYARQDTKTPVRIGMMSMAANMVCNLLFIYPLGYVGLALSTACSGTLNAALLFKGLYQQSVYRPSRHTGVFCLKLLVASVLMGGVLAYLSPDLAQWGAWSMGKASVQLTMLLSLGAAVYAVVLLLLGIRPRHLKSGQQ
;
A
#
# COMPACT_ATOMS: atom_id res chain seq x y z
N MET A 1 -22.20 -15.35 13.74
CA MET A 1 -20.71 -15.44 13.78
C MET A 1 -20.27 -15.95 15.13
N SER A 2 -19.36 -16.93 15.20
CA SER A 2 -18.90 -17.45 16.49
C SER A 2 -18.07 -16.39 17.23
N LYS A 3 -18.21 -16.31 18.57
CA LYS A 3 -17.39 -15.41 19.45
C LYS A 3 -15.89 -15.52 19.16
N LYS A 4 -15.42 -16.71 18.77
CA LYS A 4 -14.02 -16.99 18.43
C LYS A 4 -13.57 -16.25 17.16
N LEU A 5 -14.44 -16.16 16.15
CA LEU A 5 -14.16 -15.48 14.89
C LEU A 5 -14.06 -13.95 15.09
N ILE A 6 -14.96 -13.39 15.90
CA ILE A 6 -14.96 -11.97 16.26
C ILE A 6 -13.68 -11.62 17.02
N LYS A 7 -13.30 -12.44 18.02
CA LYS A 7 -12.08 -12.24 18.80
C LYS A 7 -10.83 -12.28 17.90
N SER A 8 -10.73 -13.24 16.99
CA SER A 8 -9.62 -13.33 16.03
C SER A 8 -9.57 -12.12 15.12
N GLY A 9 -10.71 -11.64 14.62
CA GLY A 9 -10.80 -10.44 13.80
C GLY A 9 -10.33 -9.18 14.55
N MET A 10 -10.71 -9.01 15.82
CA MET A 10 -10.25 -7.88 16.64
C MET A 10 -8.74 -7.93 16.89
N ILE A 11 -8.16 -9.11 17.14
CA ILE A 11 -6.72 -9.28 17.33
C ILE A 11 -5.98 -8.90 16.04
N VAL A 12 -6.40 -9.41 14.90
CA VAL A 12 -5.78 -9.10 13.59
C VAL A 12 -5.86 -7.61 13.30
N SER A 13 -7.02 -6.98 13.52
CA SER A 13 -7.21 -5.54 13.32
C SER A 13 -6.31 -4.71 14.25
N GLY A 14 -6.21 -5.09 15.52
CA GLY A 14 -5.32 -4.41 16.48
C GLY A 14 -3.84 -4.53 16.10
N MET A 15 -3.40 -5.73 15.68
CA MET A 15 -2.02 -5.95 15.23
C MET A 15 -1.71 -5.19 13.93
N THR A 16 -2.65 -5.14 13.01
CA THR A 16 -2.52 -4.37 11.76
C THR A 16 -2.42 -2.87 12.05
N LEU A 17 -3.24 -2.35 12.96
CA LEU A 17 -3.17 -0.96 13.38
C LEU A 17 -1.82 -0.64 14.03
N ALA A 18 -1.35 -1.49 14.93
CA ALA A 18 -0.03 -1.35 15.55
C ALA A 18 1.09 -1.31 14.49
N SER A 19 1.05 -2.18 13.50
CA SER A 19 2.00 -2.20 12.40
C SER A 19 1.97 -0.91 11.57
N ARG A 20 0.77 -0.36 11.31
CA ARG A 20 0.63 0.91 10.58
C ARG A 20 1.16 2.11 11.35
N VAL A 21 0.88 2.16 12.66
CA VAL A 21 1.42 3.20 13.54
C VAL A 21 2.95 3.12 13.59
N MET A 22 3.50 1.92 13.77
CA MET A 22 4.96 1.72 13.73
C MET A 22 5.57 2.08 12.38
N GLY A 23 4.87 1.82 11.29
CA GLY A 23 5.27 2.25 9.94
C GLY A 23 5.35 3.77 9.80
N LEU A 24 4.40 4.50 10.39
CA LEU A 24 4.45 5.96 10.43
C LEU A 24 5.61 6.47 11.29
N VAL A 25 5.82 5.89 12.47
CA VAL A 25 6.97 6.24 13.33
C VAL A 25 8.29 6.02 12.60
N ARG A 26 8.43 4.90 11.89
CA ARG A 26 9.59 4.63 11.03
C ARG A 26 9.78 5.74 9.99
N ASP A 27 8.72 6.13 9.28
CA ASP A 27 8.79 7.14 8.23
C ASP A 27 9.17 8.53 8.79
N VAL A 28 8.70 8.85 9.99
CA VAL A 28 9.13 10.06 10.72
C VAL A 28 10.62 10.00 11.07
N VAL A 29 11.11 8.85 11.53
CA VAL A 29 12.54 8.63 11.83
C VAL A 29 13.39 8.74 10.56
N ILE A 30 12.95 8.17 9.44
CA ILE A 30 13.64 8.28 8.14
C ILE A 30 13.69 9.74 7.70
N ALA A 31 12.57 10.47 7.79
CA ALA A 31 12.52 11.89 7.43
C ALA A 31 13.48 12.73 8.28
N ASN A 32 13.53 12.47 9.58
CA ASN A 32 14.47 13.13 10.49
C ASN A 32 15.94 12.85 10.13
N LEU A 33 16.26 11.62 9.74
CA LEU A 33 17.63 11.19 9.46
C LEU A 33 18.11 11.62 8.07
N LEU A 34 17.27 11.45 7.04
CA LEU A 34 17.65 11.58 5.63
C LEU A 34 17.01 12.77 4.92
N GLY A 35 15.91 13.30 5.43
CA GLY A 35 15.15 14.34 4.73
C GLY A 35 14.60 13.85 3.39
N ALA A 36 14.79 14.64 2.34
CA ALA A 36 14.37 14.35 0.97
C ALA A 36 15.50 14.68 -0.03
N GLY A 37 16.72 14.31 0.30
CA GLY A 37 17.90 14.52 -0.54
C GLY A 37 18.34 13.25 -1.26
N VAL A 38 19.63 13.24 -1.65
CA VAL A 38 20.26 12.08 -2.34
C VAL A 38 20.12 10.80 -1.54
N ALA A 39 20.42 10.83 -0.24
CA ALA A 39 20.39 9.68 0.64
C ALA A 39 18.98 9.06 0.72
N ALA A 40 17.96 9.88 0.88
CA ALA A 40 16.57 9.44 0.91
C ALA A 40 16.11 8.87 -0.43
N ASP A 41 16.39 9.55 -1.54
CA ASP A 41 16.06 9.07 -2.89
C ASP A 41 16.65 7.68 -3.16
N VAL A 42 17.92 7.51 -2.85
CA VAL A 42 18.63 6.24 -3.06
C VAL A 42 18.06 5.14 -2.18
N PHE A 43 17.78 5.45 -0.91
CA PHE A 43 17.18 4.48 0.00
C PHE A 43 15.79 4.03 -0.48
N PHE A 44 14.91 4.95 -0.81
CA PHE A 44 13.56 4.63 -1.27
C PHE A 44 13.58 3.85 -2.59
N PHE A 45 14.48 4.21 -3.50
CA PHE A 45 14.70 3.46 -4.73
C PHE A 45 15.14 2.02 -4.45
N ALA A 46 16.18 1.84 -3.65
CA ALA A 46 16.73 0.52 -3.34
C ALA A 46 15.72 -0.39 -2.61
N ASN A 47 14.86 0.20 -1.78
CA ASN A 47 13.83 -0.54 -1.05
C ASN A 47 12.61 -0.91 -1.91
N ARG A 48 12.36 -0.20 -3.01
CA ARG A 48 11.22 -0.48 -3.91
C ARG A 48 11.31 -1.81 -4.62
N ILE A 49 12.49 -2.20 -5.07
CA ILE A 49 12.68 -3.42 -5.87
C ILE A 49 12.41 -4.68 -5.04
N PRO A 50 13.01 -4.87 -3.85
CA PRO A 50 12.66 -5.99 -2.98
C PRO A 50 11.18 -5.99 -2.57
N ASN A 51 10.60 -4.83 -2.30
CA ASN A 51 9.18 -4.70 -1.97
C ASN A 51 8.25 -5.08 -3.14
N PHE A 52 8.62 -4.73 -4.35
CA PHE A 52 7.90 -5.17 -5.55
C PHE A 52 7.90 -6.69 -5.66
N LEU A 53 9.06 -7.32 -5.53
CA LEU A 53 9.18 -8.77 -5.59
C LEU A 53 8.45 -9.46 -4.42
N ARG A 54 8.48 -8.87 -3.24
CA ARG A 54 7.72 -9.35 -2.08
C ARG A 54 6.21 -9.35 -2.36
N ARG A 55 5.67 -8.27 -2.88
CA ARG A 55 4.24 -8.17 -3.23
C ARG A 55 3.87 -9.14 -4.34
N LEU A 56 4.75 -9.32 -5.30
CA LEU A 56 4.52 -10.22 -6.42
C LEU A 56 4.53 -11.68 -5.98
N PHE A 57 5.57 -12.12 -5.29
CA PHE A 57 5.79 -13.52 -4.94
C PHE A 57 5.17 -13.91 -3.59
N ALA A 58 5.51 -13.19 -2.54
CA ALA A 58 5.21 -13.62 -1.19
C ALA A 58 3.77 -13.33 -0.73
N GLU A 59 3.26 -12.14 -1.02
CA GLU A 59 1.93 -11.73 -0.53
C GLU A 59 0.82 -11.95 -1.56
N GLY A 60 1.12 -11.84 -2.84
CA GLY A 60 0.12 -11.93 -3.90
C GLY A 60 -0.07 -13.34 -4.44
N ALA A 61 0.71 -13.67 -5.46
CA ALA A 61 0.52 -14.89 -6.23
C ALA A 61 0.74 -16.17 -5.41
N PHE A 62 1.74 -16.17 -4.51
CA PHE A 62 2.03 -17.34 -3.69
C PHE A 62 0.87 -17.66 -2.74
N ASN A 63 0.35 -16.70 -2.00
CA ASN A 63 -0.76 -16.95 -1.07
C ASN A 63 -2.02 -17.39 -1.79
N GLN A 64 -2.33 -16.83 -2.96
CA GLN A 64 -3.49 -17.24 -3.76
C GLN A 64 -3.39 -18.67 -4.24
N ALA A 65 -2.20 -19.16 -4.50
CA ALA A 65 -1.95 -20.52 -4.96
C ALA A 65 -1.77 -21.51 -3.79
N PHE A 66 -1.03 -21.12 -2.77
CA PHE A 66 -0.61 -22.00 -1.68
C PHE A 66 -1.74 -22.30 -0.68
N VAL A 67 -2.49 -21.30 -0.25
CA VAL A 67 -3.50 -21.45 0.81
C VAL A 67 -4.60 -22.45 0.44
N PRO A 68 -5.18 -22.45 -0.77
CA PRO A 68 -6.17 -23.46 -1.17
C PRO A 68 -5.61 -24.87 -1.16
N VAL A 69 -4.41 -25.09 -1.68
CA VAL A 69 -3.77 -26.41 -1.73
C VAL A 69 -3.41 -26.90 -0.33
N MET A 70 -2.88 -26.02 0.52
CA MET A 70 -2.57 -26.32 1.92
C MET A 70 -3.84 -26.72 2.70
N THR A 71 -4.93 -26.00 2.49
CA THR A 71 -6.22 -26.28 3.13
C THR A 71 -6.78 -27.61 2.70
N GLU A 72 -6.68 -27.97 1.41
CA GLU A 72 -7.08 -29.27 0.88
C GLU A 72 -6.28 -30.42 1.53
N TYR A 73 -4.95 -30.28 1.60
CA TYR A 73 -4.08 -31.28 2.23
C TYR A 73 -4.36 -31.42 3.73
N LYS A 74 -4.59 -30.32 4.42
CA LYS A 74 -4.95 -30.35 5.84
C LYS A 74 -6.28 -31.09 6.10
N LYS A 75 -7.25 -30.92 5.20
CA LYS A 75 -8.58 -31.53 5.32
C LYS A 75 -8.58 -33.00 4.96
N ASN A 76 -7.89 -33.39 3.89
CA ASN A 76 -8.00 -34.70 3.25
C ASN A 76 -6.81 -35.63 3.55
N GLY A 77 -5.68 -35.11 3.99
CA GLY A 77 -4.45 -35.83 4.29
C GLY A 77 -4.19 -35.97 5.78
N ASP A 78 -3.26 -36.86 6.10
CA ASP A 78 -2.72 -36.97 7.45
C ASP A 78 -1.62 -35.92 7.68
N GLU A 79 -1.12 -35.83 8.93
CA GLU A 79 -0.06 -34.90 9.30
C GLU A 79 1.25 -35.14 8.50
N GLY A 80 1.56 -36.41 8.21
CA GLY A 80 2.73 -36.78 7.42
C GLY A 80 2.66 -36.27 5.99
N GLU A 81 1.52 -36.36 5.33
CA GLU A 81 1.30 -35.81 3.97
C GLU A 81 1.40 -34.29 3.93
N VAL A 82 0.85 -33.61 4.94
CA VAL A 82 0.95 -32.17 5.07
C VAL A 82 2.41 -31.74 5.24
N ARG A 83 3.15 -32.40 6.11
CA ARG A 83 4.59 -32.12 6.31
C ARG A 83 5.41 -32.39 5.06
N GLU A 84 5.11 -33.43 4.31
CA GLU A 84 5.77 -33.73 3.03
C GLU A 84 5.50 -32.65 1.99
N LEU A 85 4.25 -32.19 1.87
CA LEU A 85 3.91 -31.06 1.02
C LEU A 85 4.70 -29.80 1.41
N LEU A 86 4.74 -29.46 2.70
CA LEU A 86 5.45 -28.29 3.19
C LEU A 86 6.97 -28.38 2.94
N ALA A 87 7.55 -29.56 3.10
CA ALA A 87 8.96 -29.78 2.79
C ALA A 87 9.25 -29.57 1.29
N ALA A 88 8.39 -30.09 0.41
CA ALA A 88 8.50 -29.94 -1.04
C ALA A 88 8.32 -28.49 -1.48
N VAL A 89 7.35 -27.76 -0.91
CA VAL A 89 7.12 -26.33 -1.19
C VAL A 89 8.28 -25.50 -0.69
N ALA A 90 8.72 -25.69 0.54
CA ALA A 90 9.85 -24.97 1.12
C ALA A 90 11.14 -25.19 0.34
N GLY A 91 11.43 -26.42 -0.06
CA GLY A 91 12.61 -26.74 -0.84
C GLY A 91 12.57 -26.19 -2.27
N THR A 92 11.45 -26.29 -2.94
CA THR A 92 11.28 -25.80 -4.32
C THR A 92 11.26 -24.27 -4.36
N LEU A 93 10.41 -23.65 -3.56
CA LEU A 93 10.33 -22.19 -3.46
C LEU A 93 11.63 -21.61 -2.93
N GLY A 94 12.20 -22.23 -1.89
CA GLY A 94 13.49 -21.82 -1.32
C GLY A 94 14.63 -21.90 -2.31
N GLY A 95 14.70 -22.96 -3.12
CA GLY A 95 15.69 -23.09 -4.19
C GLY A 95 15.58 -21.98 -5.24
N ILE A 96 14.36 -21.73 -5.73
CA ILE A 96 14.09 -20.68 -6.72
C ILE A 96 14.42 -19.30 -6.15
N VAL A 97 13.94 -18.99 -4.95
CA VAL A 97 14.18 -17.69 -4.31
C VAL A 97 15.65 -17.48 -3.96
N THR A 98 16.37 -18.54 -3.58
CA THR A 98 17.82 -18.47 -3.36
C THR A 98 18.55 -18.06 -4.64
N VAL A 99 18.22 -18.68 -5.77
CA VAL A 99 18.81 -18.33 -7.08
C VAL A 99 18.45 -16.89 -7.45
N VAL A 100 17.18 -16.49 -7.33
CA VAL A 100 16.74 -15.12 -7.61
C VAL A 100 17.44 -14.10 -6.71
N THR A 101 17.60 -14.40 -5.42
CA THR A 101 18.30 -13.53 -4.47
C THR A 101 19.77 -13.39 -4.81
N LEU A 102 20.47 -14.48 -5.13
CA LEU A 102 21.88 -14.43 -5.55
C LEU A 102 22.05 -13.64 -6.84
N LEU A 103 21.19 -13.86 -7.83
CA LEU A 103 21.19 -13.08 -9.08
C LEU A 103 20.91 -11.60 -8.83
N GLY A 104 19.99 -11.28 -7.92
CA GLY A 104 19.69 -9.90 -7.55
C GLY A 104 20.82 -9.20 -6.81
N VAL A 105 21.51 -9.90 -5.91
CA VAL A 105 22.68 -9.37 -5.19
C VAL A 105 23.85 -9.15 -6.15
N LEU A 106 24.19 -10.14 -6.96
CA LEU A 106 25.29 -10.04 -7.94
C LEU A 106 24.96 -9.07 -9.07
N GLY A 107 23.69 -9.04 -9.50
CA GLY A 107 23.20 -8.18 -10.56
C GLY A 107 22.61 -6.85 -10.07
N SER A 108 22.89 -6.41 -8.86
CA SER A 108 22.33 -5.18 -8.28
C SER A 108 22.61 -3.95 -9.15
N GLY A 109 23.78 -3.85 -9.76
CA GLY A 109 24.12 -2.79 -10.71
C GLY A 109 23.25 -2.81 -11.97
N VAL A 110 22.96 -4.00 -12.49
CA VAL A 110 22.07 -4.16 -13.68
C VAL A 110 20.64 -3.77 -13.34
N LEU A 111 20.12 -4.17 -12.17
CA LEU A 111 18.79 -3.79 -11.71
C LEU A 111 18.70 -2.29 -11.47
N THR A 112 19.73 -1.70 -10.88
CA THR A 112 19.79 -0.24 -10.68
C THR A 112 19.84 0.48 -12.02
N ALA A 113 20.60 -0.02 -13.00
CA ALA A 113 20.62 0.54 -14.35
C ALA A 113 19.24 0.46 -15.04
N LEU A 114 18.55 -0.66 -14.88
CA LEU A 114 17.25 -0.87 -15.50
C LEU A 114 16.17 0.07 -14.93
N PHE A 115 16.07 0.17 -13.61
CA PHE A 115 15.02 0.95 -12.94
C PHE A 115 15.43 2.37 -12.58
N GLY A 116 16.71 2.66 -12.53
CA GLY A 116 17.29 3.98 -12.33
C GLY A 116 18.07 4.44 -13.56
N TRP A 117 17.47 4.31 -14.75
CA TRP A 117 18.15 4.60 -16.02
C TRP A 117 18.74 6.00 -16.09
N GLY A 118 18.07 7.00 -15.53
CA GLY A 118 18.58 8.37 -15.48
C GLY A 118 19.89 8.47 -14.69
N TRP A 119 20.02 7.77 -13.58
CA TRP A 119 21.22 7.73 -12.76
C TRP A 119 22.35 6.93 -13.43
N PHE A 120 22.00 5.84 -14.10
CA PHE A 120 22.94 5.04 -14.88
C PHE A 120 23.52 5.82 -16.07
N TRP A 121 22.67 6.58 -16.76
CA TRP A 121 23.09 7.46 -17.85
C TRP A 121 24.11 8.50 -17.36
N ASP A 122 23.83 9.17 -16.26
CA ASP A 122 24.74 10.14 -15.64
C ASP A 122 26.05 9.47 -15.19
N TRP A 123 25.98 8.27 -14.66
CA TRP A 123 27.17 7.50 -14.28
C TRP A 123 28.08 7.21 -15.48
N LEU A 124 27.50 6.84 -16.62
CA LEU A 124 28.27 6.58 -17.86
C LEU A 124 28.92 7.86 -18.42
N HIS A 125 28.28 9.01 -18.27
CA HIS A 125 28.69 10.28 -18.90
C HIS A 125 29.26 11.29 -17.92
N GLY A 126 29.47 10.93 -16.66
CA GLY A 126 29.98 11.83 -15.62
C GLY A 126 28.99 12.91 -15.20
N GLY A 127 27.70 12.68 -15.30
CA GLY A 127 26.64 13.60 -14.92
C GLY A 127 26.46 13.73 -13.39
N PRO A 128 25.55 14.63 -12.96
CA PRO A 128 25.38 14.98 -11.53
C PRO A 128 24.82 13.86 -10.66
N ALA A 129 24.11 12.89 -11.22
CA ALA A 129 23.52 11.77 -10.49
C ALA A 129 24.37 10.50 -10.49
N ALA A 130 25.64 10.55 -10.94
CA ALA A 130 26.56 9.39 -10.99
C ALA A 130 26.72 8.71 -9.63
N GLU A 131 26.86 9.49 -8.57
CA GLU A 131 27.01 8.97 -7.19
C GLU A 131 25.76 8.20 -6.74
N LYS A 132 24.57 8.62 -7.16
CA LYS A 132 23.31 7.93 -6.83
C LYS A 132 23.28 6.52 -7.38
N PHE A 133 23.80 6.29 -8.57
CA PHE A 133 23.84 4.98 -9.19
C PHE A 133 24.70 3.99 -8.37
N GLU A 134 25.90 4.38 -7.98
CA GLU A 134 26.79 3.54 -7.19
C GLU A 134 26.22 3.24 -5.81
N LEU A 135 25.72 4.25 -5.13
CA LEU A 135 25.12 4.12 -3.80
C LEU A 135 23.84 3.27 -3.84
N ALA A 136 22.97 3.47 -4.84
CA ALA A 136 21.77 2.68 -5.03
C ALA A 136 22.10 1.20 -5.30
N SER A 137 23.11 0.93 -6.11
CA SER A 137 23.56 -0.44 -6.38
C SER A 137 24.08 -1.14 -5.11
N LEU A 138 24.82 -0.44 -4.28
CA LEU A 138 25.29 -0.95 -2.99
C LEU A 138 24.12 -1.21 -2.04
N MET A 139 23.22 -0.27 -1.90
CA MET A 139 22.06 -0.40 -1.00
C MET A 139 21.12 -1.50 -1.46
N LEU A 140 20.90 -1.63 -2.76
CA LEU A 140 20.10 -2.73 -3.32
C LEU A 140 20.75 -4.09 -3.03
N LYS A 141 22.08 -4.18 -3.12
CA LYS A 141 22.82 -5.40 -2.76
C LYS A 141 22.60 -5.80 -1.29
N ILE A 142 22.52 -4.84 -0.39
CA ILE A 142 22.29 -5.08 1.04
C ILE A 142 20.82 -5.43 1.31
N THR A 143 19.87 -4.75 0.65
CA THR A 143 18.43 -4.94 0.88
C THR A 143 17.85 -6.16 0.15
N PHE A 144 18.47 -6.61 -0.93
CA PHE A 144 17.91 -7.66 -1.77
C PHE A 144 17.70 -9.01 -1.04
N PRO A 145 18.59 -9.44 -0.12
CA PRO A 145 18.38 -10.64 0.68
C PRO A 145 17.10 -10.64 1.52
N TYR A 146 16.49 -9.48 1.76
CA TYR A 146 15.18 -9.37 2.39
C TYR A 146 14.12 -10.20 1.66
N LEU A 147 14.20 -10.32 0.33
CA LEU A 147 13.29 -11.14 -0.46
C LEU A 147 13.32 -12.62 -0.01
N TRP A 148 14.50 -13.14 0.27
CA TRP A 148 14.66 -14.52 0.74
C TRP A 148 13.97 -14.72 2.10
N PHE A 149 14.24 -13.87 3.07
CA PHE A 149 13.64 -13.95 4.39
C PHE A 149 12.13 -13.78 4.35
N ILE A 150 11.63 -12.78 3.63
CA ILE A 150 10.20 -12.48 3.60
C ILE A 150 9.38 -13.55 2.87
N THR A 151 9.97 -14.24 1.91
CA THR A 151 9.31 -15.34 1.21
C THR A 151 9.02 -16.49 2.17
N PHE A 152 10.00 -16.91 2.96
CA PHE A 152 9.79 -17.93 3.99
C PHE A 152 8.88 -17.45 5.12
N THR A 153 8.98 -16.19 5.48
CA THR A 153 8.09 -15.55 6.46
C THR A 153 6.63 -15.58 5.99
N ALA A 154 6.38 -15.28 4.73
CA ALA A 154 5.04 -15.33 4.14
C ALA A 154 4.50 -16.78 4.08
N MET A 155 5.34 -17.74 3.72
CA MET A 155 4.98 -19.16 3.76
C MET A 155 4.63 -19.61 5.18
N ALA A 156 5.46 -19.27 6.16
CA ALA A 156 5.20 -19.58 7.57
C ALA A 156 3.92 -18.92 8.07
N GLY A 157 3.67 -17.67 7.71
CA GLY A 157 2.44 -16.95 8.03
C GLY A 157 1.20 -17.62 7.44
N ALA A 158 1.27 -18.06 6.19
CA ALA A 158 0.17 -18.78 5.54
C ALA A 158 -0.12 -20.13 6.24
N ILE A 159 0.90 -20.86 6.64
CA ILE A 159 0.77 -22.10 7.43
C ILE A 159 0.10 -21.81 8.78
N LEU A 160 0.62 -20.83 9.53
CA LEU A 160 0.07 -20.44 10.84
C LEU A 160 -1.38 -19.97 10.75
N ASN A 161 -1.74 -19.23 9.71
CA ASN A 161 -3.11 -18.80 9.47
C ASN A 161 -4.04 -20.00 9.19
N THR A 162 -3.59 -20.97 8.42
CA THR A 162 -4.33 -22.20 8.15
C THR A 162 -4.59 -23.00 9.43
N PHE A 163 -3.71 -22.91 10.43
CA PHE A 163 -3.86 -23.51 11.75
C PHE A 163 -4.51 -22.58 12.79
N GLY A 164 -5.08 -21.45 12.37
CA GLY A 164 -5.79 -20.52 13.23
C GLY A 164 -4.90 -19.60 14.09
N ARG A 165 -3.61 -19.52 13.80
CA ARG A 165 -2.62 -18.69 14.53
C ARG A 165 -2.42 -17.34 13.86
N PHE A 166 -3.49 -16.58 13.66
CA PHE A 166 -3.49 -15.30 12.92
C PHE A 166 -2.68 -14.18 13.58
N ALA A 167 -2.60 -14.18 14.91
CA ALA A 167 -1.90 -13.13 15.65
C ALA A 167 -0.41 -13.03 15.28
N VAL A 168 0.25 -14.17 15.10
CA VAL A 168 1.70 -14.25 14.81
C VAL A 168 2.00 -13.61 13.45
N SER A 169 1.28 -14.01 12.41
CA SER A 169 1.48 -13.48 11.06
C SER A 169 1.14 -11.99 10.97
N SER A 170 0.10 -11.55 11.68
CA SER A 170 -0.33 -10.14 11.69
C SER A 170 0.62 -9.23 12.47
N PHE A 171 1.33 -9.75 13.46
CA PHE A 171 2.31 -8.99 14.24
C PHE A 171 3.69 -8.90 13.55
N THR A 172 4.06 -9.89 12.75
CA THR A 172 5.38 -10.02 12.14
C THR A 172 5.87 -8.75 11.42
N PRO A 173 5.04 -7.99 10.67
CA PRO A 173 5.51 -6.77 9.99
C PRO A 173 6.03 -5.68 10.93
N VAL A 174 5.66 -5.70 12.20
CA VAL A 174 6.13 -4.73 13.21
C VAL A 174 7.66 -4.80 13.37
N PHE A 175 8.26 -5.99 13.25
CA PHE A 175 9.70 -6.17 13.41
C PHE A 175 10.53 -5.43 12.35
N LEU A 176 10.09 -5.36 11.11
CA LEU A 176 10.77 -4.58 10.08
C LEU A 176 10.86 -3.10 10.49
N ASN A 177 9.76 -2.56 10.98
CA ASN A 177 9.72 -1.17 11.43
C ASN A 177 10.63 -0.95 12.63
N ILE A 178 10.61 -1.84 13.61
CA ILE A 178 11.48 -1.76 14.79
C ILE A 178 12.97 -1.83 14.41
N THR A 179 13.36 -2.75 13.54
CA THR A 179 14.77 -2.90 13.13
C THR A 179 15.26 -1.70 12.34
N MET A 180 14.43 -1.11 11.50
CA MET A 180 14.78 0.11 10.77
C MET A 180 14.93 1.31 11.71
N ILE A 181 14.04 1.48 12.67
CA ILE A 181 14.14 2.53 13.70
C ILE A 181 15.41 2.32 14.53
N ALA A 182 15.66 1.11 14.98
CA ALA A 182 16.85 0.77 15.74
C ALA A 182 18.15 1.02 14.94
N ALA A 183 18.16 0.68 13.67
CA ALA A 183 19.30 0.95 12.78
C ALA A 183 19.54 2.46 12.64
N ALA A 184 18.48 3.26 12.48
CA ALA A 184 18.58 4.70 12.40
C ALA A 184 19.13 5.34 13.69
N TRP A 185 18.82 4.79 14.86
CA TRP A 185 19.27 5.35 16.14
C TRP A 185 20.66 4.86 16.58
N TRP A 186 21.00 3.61 16.31
CA TRP A 186 22.21 2.97 16.85
C TRP A 186 23.28 2.68 15.81
N ILE A 187 22.93 2.43 14.56
CA ILE A 187 23.89 2.12 13.50
C ILE A 187 24.25 3.38 12.71
N ALA A 188 23.28 4.24 12.39
CA ALA A 188 23.52 5.44 11.57
C ALA A 188 24.61 6.37 12.15
N PRO A 189 24.69 6.63 13.48
CA PRO A 189 25.74 7.47 14.04
C PRO A 189 27.17 6.90 13.87
N LEU A 190 27.29 5.60 13.62
CA LEU A 190 28.57 4.90 13.44
C LEU A 190 29.02 4.86 11.98
N MET A 191 28.23 5.39 11.04
CA MET A 191 28.48 5.29 9.61
C MET A 191 28.66 6.68 8.98
N ASP A 192 29.56 6.77 8.02
CA ASP A 192 29.78 7.98 7.24
C ASP A 192 28.57 8.32 6.34
N LYS A 193 27.87 7.27 5.87
CA LYS A 193 26.65 7.37 5.07
C LYS A 193 25.47 6.79 5.84
N PRO A 194 24.65 7.62 6.52
CA PRO A 194 23.56 7.15 7.40
C PRO A 194 22.52 6.29 6.68
N GLU A 195 22.29 6.52 5.40
CA GLU A 195 21.32 5.76 4.59
C GLU A 195 21.65 4.27 4.52
N ILE A 196 22.91 3.89 4.57
CA ILE A 196 23.33 2.48 4.56
C ILE A 196 22.83 1.76 5.82
N SER A 197 22.72 2.47 6.95
CA SER A 197 22.18 1.90 8.18
C SER A 197 20.75 1.40 8.00
N LEU A 198 19.93 2.11 7.24
CA LEU A 198 18.55 1.72 6.94
C LEU A 198 18.50 0.48 6.04
N ALA A 199 19.40 0.36 5.08
CA ALA A 199 19.54 -0.86 4.28
C ALA A 199 19.88 -2.07 5.16
N ILE A 200 20.81 -1.90 6.10
CA ILE A 200 21.14 -2.92 7.10
C ILE A 200 19.92 -3.23 7.97
N GLY A 201 19.16 -2.22 8.36
CA GLY A 201 17.91 -2.37 9.12
C GLY A 201 16.86 -3.19 8.38
N VAL A 202 16.74 -3.04 7.07
CA VAL A 202 15.87 -3.87 6.22
C VAL A 202 16.33 -5.33 6.21
N PHE A 203 17.62 -5.56 6.03
CA PHE A 203 18.20 -6.91 6.08
C PHE A 203 17.94 -7.58 7.44
N LEU A 204 18.28 -6.90 8.53
CA LEU A 204 18.04 -7.40 9.89
C LEU A 204 16.55 -7.61 10.17
N GLY A 205 15.70 -6.75 9.65
CA GLY A 205 14.24 -6.88 9.75
C GLY A 205 13.73 -8.16 9.11
N GLY A 206 14.23 -8.49 7.93
CA GLY A 206 13.93 -9.76 7.26
C GLY A 206 14.35 -10.96 8.09
N LEU A 207 15.58 -10.94 8.61
CA LEU A 207 16.12 -11.99 9.47
C LEU A 207 15.27 -12.17 10.74
N VAL A 208 14.93 -11.11 11.44
CA VAL A 208 14.13 -11.15 12.67
C VAL A 208 12.73 -11.66 12.38
N GLN A 209 12.09 -11.20 11.31
CA GLN A 209 10.76 -11.69 10.91
C GLN A 209 10.78 -13.20 10.62
N PHE A 210 11.80 -13.68 9.94
CA PHE A 210 12.00 -15.10 9.67
C PHE A 210 12.17 -15.91 10.95
N LEU A 211 13.08 -15.49 11.83
CA LEU A 211 13.38 -16.19 13.09
C LEU A 211 12.21 -16.14 14.08
N PHE A 212 11.43 -15.08 14.09
CA PHE A 212 10.29 -14.92 15.00
C PHE A 212 9.21 -15.98 14.78
N GLN A 213 8.99 -16.43 13.57
CA GLN A 213 7.94 -17.40 13.25
C GLN A 213 8.36 -18.86 13.50
N TYR A 214 9.65 -19.11 13.59
CA TYR A 214 10.19 -20.45 13.77
C TYR A 214 9.63 -21.21 15.00
N PRO A 215 9.61 -20.61 16.23
CA PRO A 215 9.06 -21.29 17.39
C PRO A 215 7.59 -21.66 17.26
N PHE A 216 6.80 -20.81 16.59
CA PHE A 216 5.36 -21.03 16.40
C PHE A 216 5.07 -22.16 15.41
N LEU A 217 5.87 -22.28 14.36
CA LEU A 217 5.81 -23.44 13.46
C LEU A 217 6.16 -24.73 14.18
N ARG A 218 7.16 -24.71 15.05
CA ARG A 218 7.54 -25.85 15.87
C ARG A 218 6.42 -26.29 16.83
N GLN A 219 5.71 -25.33 17.43
CA GLN A 219 4.58 -25.62 18.34
C GLN A 219 3.44 -26.38 17.67
N ILE A 220 3.19 -26.15 16.38
CA ILE A 220 2.16 -26.85 15.61
C ILE A 220 2.70 -28.05 14.83
N ASN A 221 3.97 -28.42 15.07
CA ASN A 221 4.67 -29.52 14.40
C ASN A 221 4.72 -29.40 12.87
N MET A 222 4.77 -28.18 12.36
CA MET A 222 4.84 -27.87 10.91
C MET A 222 6.20 -27.31 10.50
N LEU A 223 7.19 -27.36 11.37
CA LEU A 223 8.56 -27.04 11.03
C LEU A 223 9.18 -28.25 10.34
N VAL A 224 9.50 -28.08 9.06
CA VAL A 224 10.00 -29.15 8.19
C VAL A 224 11.36 -28.78 7.60
N TRP A 225 12.14 -29.79 7.29
CA TRP A 225 13.38 -29.61 6.55
C TRP A 225 13.06 -29.47 5.05
N PRO A 226 13.52 -28.40 4.35
CA PRO A 226 13.24 -28.20 2.94
C PRO A 226 13.80 -29.33 2.08
N LYS A 227 13.00 -29.81 1.13
CA LYS A 227 13.38 -30.81 0.12
C LYS A 227 12.90 -30.35 -1.24
N TRP A 228 13.76 -30.44 -2.25
CA TRP A 228 13.34 -30.15 -3.62
C TRP A 228 12.22 -31.08 -4.05
N GLY A 229 11.10 -30.55 -4.50
CA GLY A 229 9.91 -31.29 -4.86
C GLY A 229 9.17 -30.71 -6.06
N TRP A 230 9.89 -30.39 -7.14
CA TRP A 230 9.32 -29.80 -8.35
C TRP A 230 8.16 -30.62 -8.94
N HIS A 231 8.24 -31.94 -8.86
CA HIS A 231 7.25 -32.88 -9.38
C HIS A 231 6.23 -33.36 -8.32
N HIS A 232 6.33 -32.88 -7.09
CA HIS A 232 5.35 -33.23 -6.06
C HIS A 232 3.95 -32.75 -6.50
N PRO A 233 2.88 -33.59 -6.39
CA PRO A 233 1.54 -33.24 -6.89
C PRO A 233 1.00 -31.92 -6.34
N GLY A 234 1.22 -31.64 -5.06
CA GLY A 234 0.83 -30.37 -4.44
C GLY A 234 1.59 -29.18 -4.99
N VAL A 235 2.89 -29.33 -5.23
CA VAL A 235 3.74 -28.28 -5.84
C VAL A 235 3.32 -28.01 -7.28
N VAL A 236 2.95 -29.04 -8.05
CA VAL A 236 2.42 -28.88 -9.40
C VAL A 236 1.12 -28.09 -9.40
N LYS A 237 0.20 -28.36 -8.48
CA LYS A 237 -1.03 -27.58 -8.30
C LYS A 237 -0.72 -26.11 -7.96
N ILE A 238 0.18 -25.87 -7.00
CA ILE A 238 0.56 -24.53 -6.56
C ILE A 238 1.15 -23.74 -7.73
N ARG A 239 2.12 -24.28 -8.46
CA ARG A 239 2.74 -23.55 -9.58
C ARG A 239 1.77 -23.31 -10.73
N THR A 240 0.84 -24.23 -11.00
CA THR A 240 -0.21 -24.06 -12.02
C THR A 240 -1.17 -22.92 -11.67
N LEU A 241 -1.49 -22.75 -10.39
CA LEU A 241 -2.31 -21.62 -9.90
C LEU A 241 -1.51 -20.33 -9.80
N MET A 242 -0.23 -20.41 -9.47
CA MET A 242 0.63 -19.26 -9.19
C MET A 242 1.00 -18.48 -10.47
N ILE A 243 1.24 -19.15 -11.59
CA ILE A 243 1.66 -18.48 -12.83
C ILE A 243 0.63 -17.47 -13.32
N PRO A 244 -0.67 -17.79 -13.46
CA PRO A 244 -1.69 -16.79 -13.80
C PRO A 244 -1.82 -15.68 -12.75
N ALA A 245 -1.69 -16.01 -11.46
CA ALA A 245 -1.76 -15.04 -10.38
C ALA A 245 -0.59 -14.04 -10.41
N LEU A 246 0.62 -14.48 -10.79
CA LEU A 246 1.77 -13.61 -11.01
C LEU A 246 1.48 -12.53 -12.06
N PHE A 247 0.88 -12.90 -13.18
CA PHE A 247 0.49 -11.93 -14.21
C PHE A 247 -0.53 -10.92 -13.69
N GLY A 248 -1.55 -11.37 -12.96
CA GLY A 248 -2.58 -10.48 -12.39
C GLY A 248 -2.02 -9.48 -11.38
N VAL A 249 -1.12 -9.93 -10.51
CA VAL A 249 -0.49 -9.05 -9.49
C VAL A 249 0.54 -8.11 -10.14
N SER A 250 1.29 -8.57 -11.15
CA SER A 250 2.33 -7.77 -11.78
C SER A 250 1.79 -6.52 -12.46
N VAL A 251 0.59 -6.57 -13.04
CA VAL A 251 -0.05 -5.40 -13.69
C VAL A 251 -0.15 -4.21 -12.74
N SER A 252 -0.56 -4.45 -11.50
CA SER A 252 -0.69 -3.38 -10.50
C SER A 252 0.65 -2.84 -10.00
N GLN A 253 1.72 -3.64 -10.08
CA GLN A 253 3.04 -3.29 -9.53
C GLN A 253 3.99 -2.67 -10.57
N ILE A 254 3.83 -2.97 -11.84
CA ILE A 254 4.69 -2.44 -12.92
C ILE A 254 4.64 -0.91 -12.97
N ASN A 255 3.47 -0.29 -12.77
CA ASN A 255 3.33 1.17 -12.74
C ASN A 255 4.26 1.82 -11.70
N LEU A 256 4.40 1.21 -10.53
CA LEU A 256 5.26 1.72 -9.47
C LEU A 256 6.74 1.75 -9.91
N LEU A 257 7.20 0.70 -10.58
CA LEU A 257 8.56 0.62 -11.10
C LEU A 257 8.80 1.58 -12.25
N VAL A 258 7.85 1.72 -13.18
CA VAL A 258 7.93 2.68 -14.28
C VAL A 258 7.99 4.11 -13.75
N ASN A 259 7.16 4.45 -12.78
CA ASN A 259 7.20 5.76 -12.12
C ASN A 259 8.56 6.02 -11.44
N THR A 260 9.15 5.00 -10.82
CA THR A 260 10.49 5.09 -10.22
C THR A 260 11.57 5.32 -11.29
N MET A 261 11.50 4.60 -12.39
CA MET A 261 12.42 4.78 -13.52
C MET A 261 12.34 6.21 -14.08
N LEU A 262 11.13 6.72 -14.30
CA LEU A 262 10.93 8.09 -14.77
C LEU A 262 11.39 9.13 -13.75
N ALA A 263 11.16 8.90 -12.47
CA ALA A 263 11.62 9.78 -11.40
C ALA A 263 13.16 9.85 -11.31
N SER A 264 13.88 8.82 -11.76
CA SER A 264 15.35 8.82 -11.79
C SER A 264 15.94 9.87 -12.74
N PHE A 265 15.17 10.34 -13.73
CA PHE A 265 15.57 11.44 -14.62
C PHE A 265 15.37 12.83 -14.02
N LEU A 266 14.63 12.94 -12.92
CA LEU A 266 14.24 14.19 -12.31
C LEU A 266 15.28 14.68 -11.29
N ALA A 267 15.11 15.91 -10.84
CA ALA A 267 15.96 16.51 -9.82
C ALA A 267 15.97 15.69 -8.51
N THR A 268 17.03 15.85 -7.76
CA THR A 268 17.18 15.25 -6.42
C THR A 268 16.00 15.64 -5.53
N GLY A 269 15.47 14.67 -4.80
CA GLY A 269 14.31 14.81 -3.93
C GLY A 269 13.01 14.29 -4.55
N ALA A 270 12.92 14.16 -5.87
CA ALA A 270 11.68 13.76 -6.56
C ALA A 270 11.11 12.43 -6.03
N ILE A 271 11.94 11.41 -5.90
CA ILE A 271 11.51 10.09 -5.36
C ILE A 271 11.03 10.21 -3.93
N SER A 272 11.75 10.98 -3.10
CA SER A 272 11.42 11.19 -1.69
C SER A 272 10.13 11.98 -1.51
N TYR A 273 9.91 13.06 -2.27
CA TYR A 273 8.67 13.83 -2.22
C TYR A 273 7.45 12.98 -2.57
N LEU A 274 7.56 12.16 -3.62
CA LEU A 274 6.51 11.22 -4.00
C LEU A 274 6.27 10.19 -2.90
N TYR A 275 7.31 9.66 -2.29
CA TYR A 275 7.19 8.69 -1.21
C TYR A 275 6.41 9.23 -0.01
N TYR A 276 6.77 10.41 0.50
CA TYR A 276 6.08 11.00 1.64
C TYR A 276 4.64 11.39 1.33
N SER A 277 4.37 11.85 0.11
CA SER A 277 3.00 12.14 -0.35
C SER A 277 2.14 10.89 -0.43
N ASP A 278 2.63 9.85 -1.06
CA ASP A 278 1.91 8.59 -1.20
C ASP A 278 1.64 7.95 0.17
N ARG A 279 2.58 8.10 1.08
CA ARG A 279 2.44 7.57 2.45
C ARG A 279 1.24 8.15 3.19
N LEU A 280 0.98 9.45 3.03
CA LEU A 280 -0.19 10.09 3.64
C LEU A 280 -1.50 9.63 3.03
N LEU A 281 -1.55 9.36 1.73
CA LEU A 281 -2.75 8.85 1.07
C LEU A 281 -3.08 7.41 1.45
N GLU A 282 -2.09 6.63 1.84
CA GLU A 282 -2.31 5.25 2.30
C GLU A 282 -3.17 5.16 3.56
N PHE A 283 -3.21 6.21 4.40
CA PHE A 283 -4.03 6.21 5.62
C PHE A 283 -5.53 6.17 5.31
N PRO A 284 -6.13 7.13 4.60
CA PRO A 284 -7.55 7.06 4.28
C PRO A 284 -7.88 5.86 3.38
N LEU A 285 -7.01 5.48 2.44
CA LEU A 285 -7.20 4.29 1.63
C LEU A 285 -7.24 3.01 2.47
N GLY A 286 -6.29 2.86 3.37
CA GLY A 286 -6.19 1.66 4.19
C GLY A 286 -7.22 1.61 5.32
N LEU A 287 -7.55 2.76 5.92
CA LEU A 287 -8.48 2.80 7.04
C LEU A 287 -9.94 2.69 6.58
N PHE A 288 -10.32 3.42 5.56
CA PHE A 288 -11.72 3.51 5.13
C PHE A 288 -12.05 2.59 3.97
N ALA A 289 -11.31 2.68 2.87
CA ALA A 289 -11.65 1.96 1.66
C ALA A 289 -11.45 0.44 1.80
N VAL A 290 -10.37 0.01 2.46
CA VAL A 290 -10.14 -1.42 2.72
C VAL A 290 -11.18 -1.97 3.70
N ALA A 291 -11.53 -1.22 4.75
CA ALA A 291 -12.56 -1.63 5.70
C ALA A 291 -13.92 -1.83 5.01
N ILE A 292 -14.33 -0.90 4.15
CA ILE A 292 -15.56 -1.02 3.38
C ILE A 292 -15.50 -2.20 2.41
N SER A 293 -14.38 -2.39 1.72
CA SER A 293 -14.18 -3.49 0.77
C SER A 293 -14.29 -4.87 1.43
N THR A 294 -13.75 -5.02 2.64
CA THR A 294 -13.82 -6.30 3.39
C THR A 294 -15.24 -6.67 3.81
N VAL A 295 -16.09 -5.68 4.02
CA VAL A 295 -17.50 -5.90 4.37
C VAL A 295 -18.37 -6.12 3.12
N ILE A 296 -18.11 -5.35 2.06
CA ILE A 296 -18.99 -5.34 0.90
C ILE A 296 -18.84 -6.59 0.03
N LEU A 297 -17.63 -7.12 -0.13
CA LEU A 297 -17.39 -8.28 -0.99
C LEU A 297 -18.18 -9.53 -0.57
N PRO A 298 -18.15 -9.98 0.69
CA PRO A 298 -18.98 -11.11 1.13
C PRO A 298 -20.48 -10.85 1.00
N ALA A 299 -20.91 -9.61 1.30
CA ALA A 299 -22.31 -9.21 1.17
C ALA A 299 -22.80 -9.29 -0.29
N LEU A 300 -22.00 -8.79 -1.23
CA LEU A 300 -22.31 -8.87 -2.67
C LEU A 300 -22.29 -10.31 -3.18
N ALA A 301 -21.31 -11.12 -2.76
CA ALA A 301 -21.24 -12.52 -3.14
C ALA A 301 -22.48 -13.29 -2.72
N LYS A 302 -22.97 -13.06 -1.50
CA LYS A 302 -24.23 -13.63 -1.01
C LYS A 302 -25.42 -13.22 -1.87
N LYS A 303 -25.56 -11.93 -2.19
CA LYS A 303 -26.67 -11.41 -3.02
C LYS A 303 -26.61 -11.96 -4.45
N HIS A 304 -25.41 -12.20 -4.97
CA HIS A 304 -25.25 -12.84 -6.27
C HIS A 304 -25.74 -14.31 -6.25
N VAL A 305 -25.38 -15.05 -5.21
CA VAL A 305 -25.84 -16.46 -5.03
C VAL A 305 -27.36 -16.52 -4.84
N ASP A 306 -27.91 -15.59 -4.07
CA ASP A 306 -29.36 -15.51 -3.82
C ASP A 306 -30.15 -15.01 -5.07
N ALA A 307 -29.47 -14.68 -6.16
CA ALA A 307 -30.03 -14.15 -7.41
C ALA A 307 -30.96 -12.93 -7.19
N ASP A 308 -30.54 -12.00 -6.33
CA ASP A 308 -31.24 -10.74 -6.02
C ASP A 308 -30.50 -9.52 -6.60
N PRO A 309 -30.75 -9.18 -7.90
CA PRO A 309 -30.05 -8.06 -8.55
C PRO A 309 -30.37 -6.69 -7.92
N ALA A 310 -31.60 -6.50 -7.41
CA ALA A 310 -32.01 -5.23 -6.81
C ALA A 310 -31.27 -4.97 -5.51
N ASP A 311 -31.11 -5.99 -4.68
CA ASP A 311 -30.40 -5.88 -3.41
C ASP A 311 -28.88 -5.84 -3.62
N PHE A 312 -28.38 -6.47 -4.67
CA PHE A 312 -26.99 -6.34 -5.11
C PHE A 312 -26.65 -4.89 -5.45
N SER A 313 -27.48 -4.25 -6.28
CA SER A 313 -27.30 -2.82 -6.64
C SER A 313 -27.43 -1.90 -5.43
N ARG A 314 -28.37 -2.16 -4.51
CA ARG A 314 -28.49 -1.40 -3.25
C ARG A 314 -27.26 -1.55 -2.35
N THR A 315 -26.69 -2.73 -2.27
CA THR A 315 -25.46 -2.98 -1.51
C THR A 315 -24.27 -2.24 -2.10
N MET A 316 -24.14 -2.24 -3.43
CA MET A 316 -23.16 -1.41 -4.14
C MET A 316 -23.34 0.08 -3.85
N ASP A 317 -24.58 0.55 -3.92
CA ASP A 317 -24.93 1.96 -3.65
C ASP A 317 -24.56 2.38 -2.23
N TRP A 318 -24.82 1.51 -1.25
CA TRP A 318 -24.38 1.74 0.13
C TRP A 318 -22.84 1.87 0.23
N GLY A 319 -22.10 0.98 -0.41
CA GLY A 319 -20.64 1.04 -0.42
C GLY A 319 -20.10 2.34 -1.03
N VAL A 320 -20.67 2.76 -2.16
CA VAL A 320 -20.32 4.03 -2.81
C VAL A 320 -20.64 5.22 -1.88
N ARG A 321 -21.80 5.24 -1.24
CA ARG A 321 -22.17 6.29 -0.27
C ARG A 321 -21.19 6.35 0.91
N MET A 322 -20.76 5.19 1.43
CA MET A 322 -19.80 5.15 2.54
C MET A 322 -18.44 5.69 2.12
N VAL A 323 -17.95 5.31 0.94
CA VAL A 323 -16.71 5.86 0.39
C VAL A 323 -16.82 7.36 0.18
N MET A 324 -17.92 7.86 -0.36
CA MET A 324 -18.14 9.29 -0.57
C MET A 324 -18.20 10.05 0.76
N LEU A 325 -18.90 9.50 1.75
CA LEU A 325 -19.05 10.10 3.09
C LEU A 325 -17.71 10.33 3.79
N LEU A 326 -16.79 9.38 3.66
CA LEU A 326 -15.48 9.42 4.30
C LEU A 326 -14.38 9.97 3.37
N GLY A 327 -14.46 9.68 2.09
CA GLY A 327 -13.46 10.03 1.11
C GLY A 327 -13.47 11.49 0.68
N LEU A 328 -14.64 12.09 0.48
CA LEU A 328 -14.72 13.50 0.10
C LEU A 328 -14.12 14.44 1.14
N PRO A 329 -14.50 14.36 2.43
CA PRO A 329 -13.87 15.21 3.44
C PRO A 329 -12.39 14.90 3.63
N ALA A 330 -11.98 13.63 3.53
CA ALA A 330 -10.57 13.26 3.59
C ALA A 330 -9.76 13.88 2.43
N MET A 331 -10.28 13.81 1.20
CA MET A 331 -9.65 14.40 0.02
C MET A 331 -9.51 15.92 0.17
N ILE A 332 -10.57 16.62 0.49
CA ILE A 332 -10.56 18.08 0.63
C ILE A 332 -9.73 18.51 1.85
N GLY A 333 -9.88 17.80 2.97
CA GLY A 333 -9.11 18.06 4.19
C GLY A 333 -7.60 17.91 3.99
N ILE A 334 -7.16 16.84 3.34
CA ILE A 334 -5.74 16.65 3.01
C ILE A 334 -5.26 17.72 2.02
N ALA A 335 -6.03 18.01 0.99
CA ALA A 335 -5.66 19.04 0.01
C ALA A 335 -5.46 20.41 0.66
N VAL A 336 -6.35 20.83 1.55
CA VAL A 336 -6.28 22.12 2.24
C VAL A 336 -5.21 22.13 3.33
N MET A 337 -5.09 21.05 4.09
CA MET A 337 -4.19 20.95 5.25
C MET A 337 -2.88 20.19 4.96
N ARG A 338 -2.52 20.01 3.69
CA ARG A 338 -1.32 19.25 3.27
C ARG A 338 -0.03 19.75 3.88
N GLU A 339 0.18 21.04 3.87
CA GLU A 339 1.40 21.65 4.44
C GLU A 339 1.45 21.51 5.96
N PRO A 340 0.40 21.86 6.73
CA PRO A 340 0.38 21.62 8.16
C PRO A 340 0.55 20.15 8.56
N ILE A 341 -0.08 19.23 7.83
CA ILE A 341 0.03 17.79 8.10
C ILE A 341 1.48 17.32 7.90
N LEU A 342 2.09 17.66 6.76
CA LEU A 342 3.49 17.33 6.48
C LEU A 342 4.45 17.97 7.49
N ARG A 343 4.18 19.24 7.87
CA ARG A 343 4.95 19.96 8.88
C ARG A 343 4.95 19.23 10.22
N VAL A 344 3.80 18.84 10.71
CA VAL A 344 3.67 18.18 12.02
C VAL A 344 4.24 16.78 12.01
N LEU A 345 4.01 16.03 10.94
CA LEU A 345 4.46 14.63 10.87
C LEU A 345 5.96 14.50 10.56
N PHE A 346 6.48 15.26 9.63
CA PHE A 346 7.81 14.97 9.06
C PHE A 346 8.86 16.08 9.26
N MET A 347 8.49 17.32 9.53
CA MET A 347 9.46 18.41 9.66
C MET A 347 10.31 18.26 10.92
N ARG A 348 11.40 17.51 10.79
CA ARG A 348 12.40 17.27 11.85
C ARG A 348 13.76 17.02 11.20
N GLY A 349 14.84 17.40 11.87
CA GLY A 349 16.20 17.12 11.42
C GLY A 349 16.43 17.58 9.98
N GLU A 350 16.78 16.66 9.12
CA GLU A 350 17.09 16.92 7.70
C GLU A 350 15.85 17.25 6.85
N PHE A 351 14.64 16.99 7.35
CA PHE A 351 13.39 17.33 6.66
C PHE A 351 12.93 18.71 7.11
N GLY A 352 13.27 19.73 6.33
CA GLY A 352 12.97 21.11 6.63
C GLY A 352 11.71 21.65 5.94
N LEU A 353 11.56 22.97 6.00
CA LEU A 353 10.40 23.66 5.43
C LEU A 353 10.34 23.56 3.91
N HIS A 354 11.48 23.53 3.24
CA HIS A 354 11.58 23.34 1.79
C HIS A 354 11.02 21.98 1.39
N GLU A 355 11.39 20.91 2.09
CA GLU A 355 10.92 19.56 1.87
C GLU A 355 9.41 19.43 2.12
N VAL A 356 8.89 20.13 3.11
CA VAL A 356 7.43 20.23 3.35
C VAL A 356 6.73 20.86 2.14
N ALA A 357 7.23 21.99 1.65
CA ALA A 357 6.65 22.68 0.49
C ALA A 357 6.68 21.81 -0.76
N MET A 358 7.81 21.17 -1.04
CA MET A 358 7.97 20.31 -2.22
C MET A 358 7.09 19.06 -2.15
N SER A 359 7.04 18.40 -0.99
CA SER A 359 6.18 17.23 -0.78
C SER A 359 4.69 17.59 -0.82
N SER A 360 4.31 18.80 -0.38
CA SER A 360 2.92 19.26 -0.43
C SER A 360 2.41 19.43 -1.86
N ALA A 361 3.27 19.82 -2.79
CA ALA A 361 2.90 19.96 -4.19
C ALA A 361 2.52 18.59 -4.81
N SER A 362 3.33 17.56 -4.59
CA SER A 362 3.00 16.21 -5.04
C SER A 362 1.81 15.62 -4.29
N LEU A 363 1.66 15.92 -3.01
CA LEU A 363 0.50 15.49 -2.22
C LEU A 363 -0.80 16.08 -2.76
N LEU A 364 -0.81 17.36 -3.13
CA LEU A 364 -1.99 17.99 -3.74
C LEU A 364 -2.38 17.28 -5.04
N ALA A 365 -1.42 16.99 -5.91
CA ALA A 365 -1.66 16.29 -7.16
C ALA A 365 -2.19 14.87 -6.92
N SER A 366 -1.58 14.12 -6.02
CA SER A 366 -2.00 12.75 -5.68
C SER A 366 -3.38 12.73 -5.03
N THR A 367 -3.71 13.71 -4.20
CA THR A 367 -5.00 13.81 -3.49
C THR A 367 -6.16 13.94 -4.46
N THR A 368 -5.97 14.52 -5.65
CA THR A 368 -7.02 14.61 -6.66
C THR A 368 -7.53 13.23 -7.12
N GLY A 369 -6.72 12.19 -6.98
CA GLY A 369 -7.09 10.81 -7.29
C GLY A 369 -7.56 9.98 -6.10
N LEU A 370 -7.50 10.51 -4.87
CA LEU A 370 -7.79 9.75 -3.65
C LEU A 370 -9.19 9.14 -3.66
N LEU A 371 -10.19 9.94 -3.97
CA LEU A 371 -11.58 9.48 -4.02
C LEU A 371 -11.78 8.37 -5.04
N SER A 372 -11.18 8.50 -6.21
CA SER A 372 -11.23 7.50 -7.27
C SER A 372 -10.56 6.19 -6.85
N LEU A 373 -9.41 6.26 -6.19
CA LEU A 373 -8.73 5.08 -5.66
C LEU A 373 -9.55 4.38 -4.56
N MET A 374 -10.25 5.15 -3.74
CA MET A 374 -11.19 4.59 -2.75
C MET A 374 -12.40 3.93 -3.42
N LEU A 375 -12.95 4.55 -4.46
CA LEU A 375 -14.08 3.99 -5.22
C LEU A 375 -13.74 2.68 -5.91
N ILE A 376 -12.53 2.51 -6.42
CA ILE A 376 -12.07 1.24 -7.00
C ILE A 376 -12.21 0.09 -5.99
N LYS A 377 -11.97 0.33 -4.70
CA LYS A 377 -12.10 -0.67 -3.64
C LYS A 377 -13.54 -1.12 -3.37
N VAL A 378 -14.51 -0.40 -3.87
CA VAL A 378 -15.94 -0.77 -3.82
C VAL A 378 -16.44 -1.28 -5.17
N LEU A 379 -15.99 -0.67 -6.27
CA LEU A 379 -16.47 -1.03 -7.62
C LEU A 379 -15.89 -2.36 -8.11
N ALA A 380 -14.61 -2.64 -7.85
CA ALA A 380 -13.99 -3.90 -8.23
C ALA A 380 -14.64 -5.14 -7.56
N PRO A 381 -15.01 -5.12 -6.27
CA PRO A 381 -15.79 -6.19 -5.66
C PRO A 381 -17.12 -6.50 -6.37
N GLY A 382 -17.73 -5.54 -7.03
CA GLY A 382 -18.93 -5.76 -7.85
C GLY A 382 -18.70 -6.74 -9.01
N TYR A 383 -17.49 -6.80 -9.54
CA TYR A 383 -17.09 -7.81 -10.52
C TYR A 383 -16.65 -9.12 -9.85
N TYR A 384 -15.83 -9.04 -8.82
CA TYR A 384 -15.29 -10.23 -8.13
C TYR A 384 -16.39 -11.09 -7.50
N ALA A 385 -17.42 -10.45 -6.93
CA ALA A 385 -18.58 -11.15 -6.36
C ALA A 385 -19.34 -11.97 -7.39
N ARG A 386 -19.29 -11.58 -8.66
CA ARG A 386 -19.86 -12.30 -9.81
C ARG A 386 -18.86 -13.22 -10.50
N GLN A 387 -17.70 -13.48 -9.89
CA GLN A 387 -16.61 -14.28 -10.42
C GLN A 387 -16.00 -13.73 -11.73
N ASP A 388 -16.23 -12.47 -12.03
CA ASP A 388 -15.58 -11.78 -13.15
C ASP A 388 -14.28 -11.13 -12.68
N THR A 389 -13.18 -11.84 -12.83
CA THR A 389 -11.84 -11.32 -12.55
C THR A 389 -11.16 -10.73 -13.78
N LYS A 390 -11.66 -11.05 -14.98
CA LYS A 390 -11.05 -10.62 -16.24
C LYS A 390 -11.27 -9.14 -16.51
N THR A 391 -12.47 -8.64 -16.28
CA THR A 391 -12.82 -7.23 -16.56
C THR A 391 -12.03 -6.25 -15.70
N PRO A 392 -11.92 -6.42 -14.35
CA PRO A 392 -11.05 -5.55 -13.55
C PRO A 392 -9.58 -5.57 -13.97
N VAL A 393 -9.03 -6.73 -14.33
CA VAL A 393 -7.65 -6.85 -14.82
C VAL A 393 -7.47 -6.12 -16.15
N ARG A 394 -8.40 -6.28 -17.09
CA ARG A 394 -8.38 -5.56 -18.38
C ARG A 394 -8.43 -4.05 -18.18
N ILE A 395 -9.32 -3.57 -17.32
CA ILE A 395 -9.42 -2.15 -16.96
C ILE A 395 -8.14 -1.67 -16.28
N GLY A 396 -7.54 -2.48 -15.41
CA GLY A 396 -6.24 -2.21 -14.79
C GLY A 396 -5.12 -2.02 -15.81
N MET A 397 -5.07 -2.87 -16.84
CA MET A 397 -4.10 -2.74 -17.95
C MET A 397 -4.34 -1.46 -18.76
N MET A 398 -5.58 -1.11 -19.05
CA MET A 398 -5.93 0.14 -19.74
C MET A 398 -5.51 1.35 -18.91
N SER A 399 -5.74 1.32 -17.61
CA SER A 399 -5.32 2.37 -16.68
C SER A 399 -3.81 2.49 -16.58
N MET A 400 -3.09 1.37 -16.62
CA MET A 400 -1.63 1.35 -16.66
C MET A 400 -1.10 2.02 -17.94
N ALA A 401 -1.67 1.69 -19.08
CA ALA A 401 -1.32 2.34 -20.35
C ALA A 401 -1.60 3.85 -20.30
N ALA A 402 -2.75 4.25 -19.76
CA ALA A 402 -3.08 5.65 -19.56
C ALA A 402 -2.11 6.36 -18.61
N ASN A 403 -1.67 5.69 -17.55
CA ASN A 403 -0.66 6.24 -16.65
C ASN A 403 0.67 6.49 -17.34
N MET A 404 1.13 5.58 -18.21
CA MET A 404 2.34 5.77 -19.00
C MET A 404 2.22 6.96 -19.95
N VAL A 405 1.10 7.09 -20.65
CA VAL A 405 0.84 8.23 -21.53
C VAL A 405 0.81 9.54 -20.74
N CYS A 406 0.09 9.59 -19.63
CA CYS A 406 0.03 10.76 -18.78
C CYS A 406 1.40 11.13 -18.18
N ASN A 407 2.20 10.14 -17.79
CA ASN A 407 3.57 10.37 -17.32
C ASN A 407 4.41 11.09 -18.38
N LEU A 408 4.37 10.62 -19.63
CA LEU A 408 5.11 11.24 -20.73
C LEU A 408 4.62 12.67 -21.03
N LEU A 409 3.33 12.92 -20.89
CA LEU A 409 2.75 14.25 -21.11
C LEU A 409 3.05 15.23 -19.95
N PHE A 410 3.06 14.77 -18.71
CA PHE A 410 3.12 15.62 -17.53
C PHE A 410 4.52 15.74 -16.92
N ILE A 411 5.41 14.79 -17.19
CA ILE A 411 6.77 14.82 -16.60
C ILE A 411 7.57 16.05 -17.07
N TYR A 412 7.43 16.44 -18.30
CA TYR A 412 8.16 17.56 -18.87
C TYR A 412 7.73 18.92 -18.26
N PRO A 413 6.40 19.28 -18.23
CA PRO A 413 5.98 20.54 -17.67
C PRO A 413 5.93 20.57 -16.13
N LEU A 414 5.69 19.44 -15.46
CA LEU A 414 5.39 19.37 -14.01
C LEU A 414 6.42 18.60 -13.20
N GLY A 415 7.33 17.87 -13.82
CA GLY A 415 8.33 17.06 -13.12
C GLY A 415 7.69 15.96 -12.26
N TYR A 416 8.14 15.81 -11.02
CA TYR A 416 7.63 14.81 -10.08
C TYR A 416 6.13 15.00 -9.74
N VAL A 417 5.66 16.24 -9.72
CA VAL A 417 4.22 16.54 -9.54
C VAL A 417 3.40 15.95 -10.68
N GLY A 418 3.95 15.94 -11.90
CA GLY A 418 3.35 15.29 -13.06
C GLY A 418 3.18 13.79 -12.89
N LEU A 419 4.14 13.10 -12.27
CA LEU A 419 4.03 11.67 -11.97
C LEU A 419 2.90 11.39 -10.96
N ALA A 420 2.78 12.23 -9.94
CA ALA A 420 1.68 12.15 -8.98
C ALA A 420 0.32 12.40 -9.63
N LEU A 421 0.23 13.41 -10.49
CA LEU A 421 -0.99 13.72 -11.24
C LEU A 421 -1.36 12.62 -12.21
N SER A 422 -0.40 12.01 -12.88
CA SER A 422 -0.62 10.87 -13.79
C SER A 422 -1.25 9.69 -13.06
N THR A 423 -0.76 9.37 -11.88
CA THR A 423 -1.34 8.31 -11.04
C THR A 423 -2.78 8.64 -10.64
N ALA A 424 -3.06 9.90 -10.29
CA ALA A 424 -4.42 10.35 -10.01
C ALA A 424 -5.34 10.24 -11.23
N CYS A 425 -4.88 10.64 -12.41
CA CYS A 425 -5.65 10.55 -13.65
C CYS A 425 -5.93 9.09 -14.04
N SER A 426 -4.94 8.22 -13.94
CA SER A 426 -5.12 6.80 -14.27
C SER A 426 -6.04 6.09 -13.27
N GLY A 427 -5.96 6.43 -11.99
CA GLY A 427 -6.89 5.95 -10.96
C GLY A 427 -8.33 6.41 -11.22
N THR A 428 -8.50 7.64 -11.65
CA THR A 428 -9.82 8.19 -12.03
C THR A 428 -10.38 7.49 -13.26
N LEU A 429 -9.55 7.23 -14.28
CA LEU A 429 -9.95 6.45 -15.45
C LEU A 429 -10.36 5.02 -15.04
N ASN A 430 -9.60 4.38 -14.18
CA ASN A 430 -9.91 3.04 -13.67
C ASN A 430 -11.28 3.01 -12.99
N ALA A 431 -11.53 3.91 -12.05
CA ALA A 431 -12.82 4.02 -11.38
C ALA A 431 -13.97 4.29 -12.36
N ALA A 432 -13.75 5.19 -13.31
CA ALA A 432 -14.76 5.53 -14.32
C ALA A 432 -15.10 4.34 -15.22
N LEU A 433 -14.11 3.57 -15.66
CA LEU A 433 -14.31 2.37 -16.49
C LEU A 433 -14.98 1.24 -15.71
N LEU A 434 -14.62 1.03 -14.45
CA LEU A 434 -15.31 0.07 -13.58
C LEU A 434 -16.79 0.45 -13.39
N PHE A 435 -17.05 1.71 -13.10
CA PHE A 435 -18.41 2.21 -12.96
C PHE A 435 -19.22 2.08 -14.25
N LYS A 436 -18.64 2.49 -15.37
CA LYS A 436 -19.27 2.39 -16.69
C LYS A 436 -19.66 0.95 -17.03
N GLY A 437 -18.76 -0.01 -16.76
CA GLY A 437 -19.04 -1.42 -17.02
C GLY A 437 -20.20 -1.96 -16.15
N LEU A 438 -20.21 -1.65 -14.87
CA LEU A 438 -21.31 -2.03 -13.97
C LEU A 438 -22.63 -1.38 -14.38
N TYR A 439 -22.59 -0.13 -14.80
CA TYR A 439 -23.79 0.61 -15.25
C TYR A 439 -24.37 0.02 -16.55
N GLN A 440 -23.50 -0.23 -17.54
CA GLN A 440 -23.92 -0.80 -18.84
C GLN A 440 -24.49 -2.21 -18.70
N GLN A 441 -23.96 -3.01 -17.80
CA GLN A 441 -24.45 -4.36 -17.50
C GLN A 441 -25.70 -4.37 -16.59
N SER A 442 -26.21 -3.19 -16.23
CA SER A 442 -27.33 -3.04 -15.31
C SER A 442 -27.12 -3.69 -13.93
N VAL A 443 -25.86 -3.89 -13.54
CA VAL A 443 -25.50 -4.47 -12.24
C VAL A 443 -25.59 -3.45 -11.13
N TYR A 444 -25.14 -2.22 -11.40
CA TYR A 444 -25.22 -1.12 -10.47
C TYR A 444 -25.71 0.15 -11.19
N ARG A 445 -26.80 0.69 -10.69
CA ARG A 445 -27.32 1.99 -11.10
C ARG A 445 -27.57 2.84 -9.85
N PRO A 446 -26.85 3.97 -9.72
CA PRO A 446 -27.05 4.88 -8.59
C PRO A 446 -28.50 5.38 -8.56
N SER A 447 -29.08 5.43 -7.37
CA SER A 447 -30.38 6.04 -7.19
C SER A 447 -30.29 7.57 -7.26
N ARG A 448 -31.43 8.26 -7.53
CA ARG A 448 -31.48 9.72 -7.45
C ARG A 448 -31.09 10.23 -6.06
N HIS A 449 -31.46 9.49 -5.02
CA HIS A 449 -31.09 9.79 -3.64
C HIS A 449 -29.58 9.78 -3.44
N THR A 450 -28.84 8.89 -4.09
CA THR A 450 -27.36 8.86 -4.03
C THR A 450 -26.76 10.10 -4.66
N GLY A 451 -27.28 10.57 -5.78
CA GLY A 451 -26.82 11.82 -6.40
C GLY A 451 -26.99 13.02 -5.47
N VAL A 452 -28.18 13.18 -4.88
CA VAL A 452 -28.46 14.26 -3.90
C VAL A 452 -27.62 14.11 -2.65
N PHE A 453 -27.44 12.87 -2.17
CA PHE A 453 -26.57 12.57 -1.03
C PHE A 453 -25.12 13.02 -1.31
N CYS A 454 -24.57 12.63 -2.44
CA CYS A 454 -23.21 13.03 -2.84
C CYS A 454 -23.06 14.55 -2.98
N LEU A 455 -24.05 15.24 -3.52
CA LEU A 455 -24.06 16.69 -3.61
C LEU A 455 -24.02 17.35 -2.21
N LYS A 456 -24.82 16.85 -1.28
CA LYS A 456 -24.79 17.31 0.11
C LYS A 456 -23.43 17.08 0.77
N LEU A 457 -22.81 15.92 0.54
CA LEU A 457 -21.46 15.62 1.01
C LEU A 457 -20.43 16.59 0.43
N LEU A 458 -20.54 16.88 -0.86
CA LEU A 458 -19.64 17.84 -1.53
C LEU A 458 -19.78 19.24 -0.92
N VAL A 459 -20.99 19.73 -0.73
CA VAL A 459 -21.25 21.03 -0.09
C VAL A 459 -20.64 21.07 1.31
N ALA A 460 -20.91 20.05 2.12
CA ALA A 460 -20.37 19.96 3.48
C ALA A 460 -18.83 19.92 3.48
N SER A 461 -18.23 19.16 2.58
CA SER A 461 -16.77 19.03 2.45
C SER A 461 -16.11 20.34 1.98
N VAL A 462 -16.72 21.05 1.03
CA VAL A 462 -16.24 22.33 0.53
C VAL A 462 -16.32 23.40 1.63
N LEU A 463 -17.42 23.45 2.39
CA LEU A 463 -17.56 24.36 3.52
C LEU A 463 -16.53 24.07 4.61
N MET A 464 -16.32 22.80 4.94
CA MET A 464 -15.25 22.37 5.85
C MET A 464 -13.88 22.86 5.35
N GLY A 465 -13.56 22.59 4.09
CA GLY A 465 -12.30 23.01 3.47
C GLY A 465 -12.12 24.54 3.46
N GLY A 466 -13.18 25.28 3.19
CA GLY A 466 -13.19 26.74 3.25
C GLY A 466 -12.88 27.28 4.65
N VAL A 467 -13.50 26.71 5.68
CA VAL A 467 -13.23 27.08 7.08
C VAL A 467 -11.78 26.77 7.45
N LEU A 468 -11.28 25.58 7.09
CA LEU A 468 -9.89 25.19 7.37
C LEU A 468 -8.90 26.09 6.63
N ALA A 469 -9.14 26.42 5.37
CA ALA A 469 -8.29 27.30 4.58
C ALA A 469 -8.25 28.73 5.17
N TYR A 470 -9.39 29.24 5.65
CA TYR A 470 -9.48 30.55 6.27
C TYR A 470 -8.73 30.64 7.61
N LEU A 471 -8.85 29.60 8.43
CA LEU A 471 -8.26 29.58 9.78
C LEU A 471 -6.81 29.12 9.80
N SER A 472 -6.32 28.40 8.77
CA SER A 472 -4.94 27.94 8.70
C SER A 472 -4.03 29.08 8.26
N PRO A 473 -3.01 29.44 9.04
CA PRO A 473 -2.01 30.42 8.60
C PRO A 473 -1.13 29.84 7.48
N ASP A 474 -0.24 30.67 6.94
CA ASP A 474 0.70 30.27 5.90
C ASP A 474 1.77 29.28 6.42
N LEU A 475 2.48 28.65 5.51
CA LEU A 475 3.51 27.66 5.84
C LEU A 475 4.65 28.25 6.66
N ALA A 476 5.02 29.51 6.42
CA ALA A 476 6.08 30.18 7.17
C ALA A 476 5.74 30.28 8.66
N GLN A 477 4.51 30.61 9.00
CA GLN A 477 4.02 30.66 10.38
C GLN A 477 3.95 29.25 11.00
N TRP A 478 3.50 28.26 10.25
CA TRP A 478 3.54 26.86 10.70
C TRP A 478 4.96 26.40 11.01
N GLY A 479 5.92 26.79 10.18
CA GLY A 479 7.34 26.49 10.37
C GLY A 479 7.96 27.15 11.60
N ALA A 480 7.50 28.37 11.93
CA ALA A 480 7.99 29.13 13.08
C ALA A 480 7.51 28.59 14.44
N TRP A 481 6.41 27.84 14.46
CA TRP A 481 5.88 27.28 15.71
C TRP A 481 6.71 26.12 16.24
N SER A 482 6.71 25.97 17.56
CA SER A 482 7.26 24.76 18.19
C SER A 482 6.45 23.52 17.78
N MET A 483 7.06 22.35 17.88
CA MET A 483 6.40 21.09 17.56
C MET A 483 5.12 20.90 18.37
N GLY A 484 5.16 21.20 19.67
CA GLY A 484 3.99 21.10 20.56
C GLY A 484 2.86 22.02 20.11
N LYS A 485 3.15 23.30 19.83
CA LYS A 485 2.17 24.27 19.35
C LYS A 485 1.59 23.87 18.01
N ALA A 486 2.42 23.47 17.05
CA ALA A 486 1.97 23.02 15.73
C ALA A 486 1.07 21.79 15.83
N SER A 487 1.42 20.82 16.65
CA SER A 487 0.61 19.61 16.87
C SER A 487 -0.75 19.91 17.48
N VAL A 488 -0.80 20.78 18.49
CA VAL A 488 -2.06 21.21 19.11
C VAL A 488 -2.92 21.97 18.12
N GLN A 489 -2.36 22.91 17.38
CA GLN A 489 -3.10 23.69 16.36
C GLN A 489 -3.63 22.81 15.24
N LEU A 490 -2.84 21.86 14.74
CA LEU A 490 -3.31 20.89 13.73
C LEU A 490 -4.46 20.05 14.25
N THR A 491 -4.35 19.51 15.46
CA THR A 491 -5.41 18.71 16.09
C THR A 491 -6.69 19.52 16.27
N MET A 492 -6.57 20.75 16.72
CA MET A 492 -7.73 21.66 16.88
C MET A 492 -8.38 21.96 15.53
N LEU A 493 -7.61 22.27 14.49
CA LEU A 493 -8.15 22.57 13.17
C LEU A 493 -8.82 21.35 12.53
N LEU A 494 -8.18 20.17 12.60
CA LEU A 494 -8.78 18.94 12.09
C LEU A 494 -10.05 18.55 12.84
N SER A 495 -10.08 18.72 14.16
CA SER A 495 -11.29 18.49 14.98
C SER A 495 -12.40 19.47 14.64
N LEU A 496 -12.05 20.74 14.45
CA LEU A 496 -13.01 21.77 14.02
C LEU A 496 -13.56 21.44 12.61
N GLY A 497 -12.70 21.04 11.68
CA GLY A 497 -13.11 20.60 10.34
C GLY A 497 -14.11 19.45 10.40
N ALA A 498 -13.83 18.43 11.19
CA ALA A 498 -14.73 17.30 11.40
C ALA A 498 -16.06 17.74 12.00
N ALA A 499 -16.04 18.66 12.98
CA ALA A 499 -17.24 19.22 13.58
C ALA A 499 -18.07 20.04 12.58
N VAL A 500 -17.44 20.89 11.77
CA VAL A 500 -18.11 21.65 10.71
C VAL A 500 -18.77 20.73 9.70
N TYR A 501 -18.04 19.71 9.26
CA TYR A 501 -18.57 18.71 8.33
C TYR A 501 -19.81 18.00 8.90
N ALA A 502 -19.71 17.51 10.13
CA ALA A 502 -20.83 16.83 10.80
C ALA A 502 -22.04 17.74 10.99
N VAL A 503 -21.83 18.99 11.42
CA VAL A 503 -22.91 19.96 11.63
C VAL A 503 -23.60 20.31 10.30
N VAL A 504 -22.83 20.55 9.24
CA VAL A 504 -23.41 20.85 7.92
C VAL A 504 -24.20 19.66 7.39
N LEU A 505 -23.72 18.43 7.57
CA LEU A 505 -24.47 17.23 7.19
C LEU A 505 -25.81 17.13 7.92
N LEU A 506 -25.82 17.39 9.22
CA LEU A 506 -27.05 17.39 10.02
C LEU A 506 -28.03 18.48 9.55
N LEU A 507 -27.54 19.68 9.25
CA LEU A 507 -28.36 20.77 8.71
C LEU A 507 -28.93 20.45 7.33
N LEU A 508 -28.20 19.70 6.50
CA LEU A 508 -28.65 19.20 5.20
C LEU A 508 -29.59 17.98 5.29
N GLY A 509 -29.89 17.54 6.51
CA GLY A 509 -30.82 16.45 6.77
C GLY A 509 -30.23 15.04 6.67
N ILE A 510 -28.90 14.89 6.63
CA ILE A 510 -28.26 13.58 6.69
C ILE A 510 -28.13 13.17 8.17
N ARG A 511 -28.82 12.08 8.52
CA ARG A 511 -28.82 11.54 9.89
C ARG A 511 -28.14 10.18 9.93
N PRO A 512 -27.57 9.76 11.08
CA PRO A 512 -26.90 8.46 11.21
C PRO A 512 -27.76 7.25 10.81
N ARG A 513 -29.10 7.36 10.96
CA ARG A 513 -30.04 6.33 10.52
C ARG A 513 -30.02 6.06 9.01
N HIS A 514 -29.69 7.07 8.19
CA HIS A 514 -29.60 6.94 6.73
C HIS A 514 -28.33 6.21 6.27
N LEU A 515 -27.40 5.92 7.20
CA LEU A 515 -26.14 5.25 6.93
C LEU A 515 -26.21 3.74 7.16
N LYS A 516 -27.31 3.24 7.73
CA LYS A 516 -27.48 1.79 7.95
C LYS A 516 -27.80 1.08 6.64
N SER A 517 -27.10 -0.03 6.40
CA SER A 517 -27.41 -0.92 5.28
C SER A 517 -28.80 -1.51 5.45
N GLY A 518 -29.70 -1.27 4.50
CA GLY A 518 -30.98 -1.97 4.42
C GLY A 518 -32.24 -1.23 4.92
N GLN A 519 -32.15 0.06 5.23
CA GLN A 519 -33.38 0.87 5.49
C GLN A 519 -33.52 1.98 4.45
N GLN A 520 -34.19 1.67 3.37
CA GLN A 520 -35.03 2.57 2.56
C GLN A 520 -36.25 1.83 2.08
#